data_c1f19330ceed3ebe536a0b5e9e564826
#
_entry.id   c1f19330ceed3ebe536a0b5e9e564826
#
_cell.length_a   1.000
_cell.length_b   1.000
_cell.length_c   1.000
_cell.angle_alpha   90.00
_cell.angle_beta   90.00
_cell.angle_gamma   90.00
#
_symmetry.space_group_name_H-M   'P 1'
#
loop_
_entity.id
_entity.type
_entity.pdbx_description
1 polymer ?
#
loop_
_entity_poly.entity_id
_entity_poly.type
_entity_poly.pdbx_seq_one_letter_code
_entity_poly.pdbx_strand_id
1 'polypeptide(L)'
;MSRAERVILTNMCMVYDGDRILVQNKVNDDWTGLCFPGGHVENRESFVKSVIREIKEETGLTIYEPRLCGVKQFYTEKDERYIVFLYKTNRFEGELVSSDEGEVFWINR
;
A
#
# COMPACT_ATOMS: atom_id res chain seq x y z
N MET A 1 -18.70 -29.04 -3.66
CA MET A 1 -17.98 -28.23 -2.68
C MET A 1 -17.44 -26.97 -3.34
N SER A 2 -17.75 -25.82 -2.80
CA SER A 2 -17.27 -24.55 -3.35
C SER A 2 -15.82 -24.31 -2.97
N ARG A 3 -15.05 -23.73 -3.90
CA ARG A 3 -13.68 -23.27 -3.63
C ARG A 3 -13.63 -21.75 -3.39
N ALA A 4 -14.78 -21.10 -3.38
CA ALA A 4 -14.84 -19.68 -3.07
C ALA A 4 -14.61 -19.47 -1.58
N GLU A 5 -13.92 -18.39 -1.24
CA GLU A 5 -13.67 -18.02 0.15
C GLU A 5 -13.71 -16.52 0.30
N ARG A 6 -13.81 -16.06 1.53
CA ARG A 6 -13.79 -14.63 1.83
C ARG A 6 -12.35 -14.15 1.84
N VAL A 7 -12.11 -13.07 1.11
CA VAL A 7 -10.77 -12.51 0.94
C VAL A 7 -10.81 -11.01 1.12
N ILE A 8 -9.81 -10.47 1.82
CA ILE A 8 -9.59 -9.03 1.93
C ILE A 8 -8.35 -8.73 1.10
N LEU A 9 -8.50 -7.88 0.09
CA LEU A 9 -7.43 -7.54 -0.82
C LEU A 9 -6.85 -6.19 -0.48
N THR A 10 -5.52 -6.15 -0.25
CA THR A 10 -4.81 -4.93 0.11
C THR A 10 -3.53 -4.80 -0.70
N ASN A 11 -2.87 -3.66 -0.57
CA ASN A 11 -1.60 -3.42 -1.24
C ASN A 11 -0.69 -2.55 -0.39
N MET A 12 0.58 -2.56 -0.75
CA MET A 12 1.61 -1.65 -0.27
C MET A 12 2.51 -1.35 -1.44
N CYS A 13 3.12 -0.16 -1.44
CA CYS A 13 4.07 0.20 -2.49
C CYS A 13 5.31 0.82 -1.89
N MET A 14 6.47 0.27 -2.24
CA MET A 14 7.74 0.88 -1.94
C MET A 14 8.04 1.88 -3.04
N VAL A 15 7.88 3.17 -2.74
CA VAL A 15 8.27 4.24 -3.65
C VAL A 15 9.69 4.63 -3.28
N TYR A 16 10.59 4.62 -4.24
CA TYR A 16 11.99 4.89 -3.93
C TYR A 16 12.59 5.87 -4.93
N ASP A 17 13.63 6.55 -4.49
CA ASP A 17 14.36 7.53 -5.29
C ASP A 17 15.83 7.41 -4.89
N GLY A 18 16.59 6.65 -5.69
CA GLY A 18 17.96 6.32 -5.32
C GLY A 18 18.01 5.56 -4.01
N ASP A 19 18.68 6.14 -3.01
CA ASP A 19 18.83 5.52 -1.69
C ASP A 19 17.72 5.90 -0.72
N ARG A 20 16.73 6.69 -1.17
CA ARG A 20 15.62 7.10 -0.30
C ARG A 20 14.41 6.22 -0.56
N ILE A 21 13.71 5.91 0.52
CA ILE A 21 12.48 5.12 0.48
C ILE A 21 11.39 5.90 1.18
N LEU A 22 10.22 5.95 0.58
CA LEU A 22 9.06 6.60 1.17
C LEU A 22 8.40 5.68 2.19
N VAL A 23 8.22 6.18 3.39
CA VAL A 23 7.56 5.44 4.46
C VAL A 23 6.47 6.29 5.08
N GLN A 24 5.55 5.62 5.76
CA GLN A 24 4.46 6.25 6.49
C GLN A 24 4.55 5.84 7.95
N ASN A 25 4.45 6.82 8.83
CA ASN A 25 4.31 6.54 10.27
C ASN A 25 2.82 6.38 10.53
N LYS A 26 2.35 5.14 10.39
CA LYS A 26 0.93 4.86 10.45
C LYS A 26 0.39 5.01 11.86
N VAL A 27 -0.74 5.70 11.97
CA VAL A 27 -1.40 5.95 13.24
C VAL A 27 -2.86 5.54 13.10
N ASN A 28 -3.23 4.42 13.71
CA ASN A 28 -4.61 4.01 13.81
C ASN A 28 -4.79 3.16 15.07
N ASP A 29 -6.01 2.75 15.37
CA ASP A 29 -6.32 2.04 16.59
C ASP A 29 -5.72 0.63 16.64
N ASP A 30 -5.51 0.03 15.48
CA ASP A 30 -5.07 -1.35 15.40
C ASP A 30 -3.57 -1.50 15.25
N TRP A 31 -2.89 -0.46 14.77
CA TRP A 31 -1.47 -0.58 14.49
C TRP A 31 -0.78 0.78 14.37
N THR A 32 0.42 0.86 14.94
CA THR A 32 1.27 2.04 14.84
C THR A 32 2.66 1.60 14.42
N GLY A 33 3.39 2.46 13.72
CA GLY A 33 4.75 2.20 13.31
C GLY A 33 5.01 2.54 11.86
N LEU A 34 6.24 2.33 11.42
CA LEU A 34 6.63 2.62 10.05
C LEU A 34 6.21 1.50 9.12
N CYS A 35 5.66 1.89 7.98
CA CYS A 35 5.29 0.96 6.92
C CYS A 35 5.37 1.66 5.57
N PHE A 36 5.23 0.86 4.51
CA PHE A 36 5.03 1.42 3.19
C PHE A 36 3.57 1.85 3.06
N PRO A 37 3.31 2.97 2.38
CA PRO A 37 1.92 3.39 2.15
C PRO A 37 1.18 2.40 1.25
N GLY A 38 -0.11 2.34 1.40
CA GLY A 38 -1.00 1.46 0.65
C GLY A 38 -2.35 1.40 1.32
N GLY A 39 -3.19 0.47 0.89
CA GLY A 39 -4.52 0.34 1.46
C GLY A 39 -5.31 -0.78 0.85
N HIS A 40 -6.64 -0.65 0.88
CA HIS A 40 -7.56 -1.68 0.43
C HIS A 40 -7.91 -1.52 -1.04
N VAL A 41 -8.04 -2.66 -1.73
CA VAL A 41 -8.58 -2.68 -3.08
C VAL A 41 -10.11 -2.56 -2.95
N GLU A 42 -10.67 -1.59 -3.64
CA GLU A 42 -12.11 -1.38 -3.61
C GLU A 42 -12.81 -2.38 -4.50
N ASN A 43 -14.11 -2.55 -4.24
CA ASN A 43 -14.91 -3.49 -5.00
C ASN A 43 -14.86 -3.14 -6.50
N ARG A 44 -14.51 -4.13 -7.33
CA ARG A 44 -14.44 -4.01 -8.81
C ARG A 44 -13.30 -3.09 -9.30
N GLU A 45 -12.41 -2.70 -8.43
CA GLU A 45 -11.24 -1.90 -8.79
C GLU A 45 -10.10 -2.81 -9.23
N SER A 46 -9.34 -2.43 -10.26
CA SER A 46 -8.16 -3.20 -10.63
C SER A 46 -7.06 -3.04 -9.58
N PHE A 47 -6.20 -4.05 -9.46
CA PHE A 47 -5.13 -4.02 -8.46
C PHE A 47 -4.15 -2.87 -8.69
N VAL A 48 -3.80 -2.61 -9.95
CA VAL A 48 -2.86 -1.52 -10.27
C VAL A 48 -3.48 -0.16 -10.01
N LYS A 49 -4.72 0.05 -10.43
CA LYS A 49 -5.40 1.31 -10.16
C LYS A 49 -5.57 1.56 -8.66
N SER A 50 -5.81 0.50 -7.91
CA SER A 50 -5.96 0.58 -6.47
C SER A 50 -4.69 1.13 -5.80
N VAL A 51 -3.53 0.57 -6.13
CA VAL A 51 -2.30 1.03 -5.49
C VAL A 51 -1.96 2.46 -5.91
N ILE A 52 -2.21 2.82 -7.16
CA ILE A 52 -2.00 4.20 -7.62
C ILE A 52 -2.90 5.16 -6.86
N ARG A 53 -4.17 4.82 -6.69
CA ARG A 53 -5.12 5.63 -5.94
C ARG A 53 -4.72 5.78 -4.47
N GLU A 54 -4.38 4.67 -3.82
CA GLU A 54 -4.00 4.69 -2.40
C GLU A 54 -2.76 5.53 -2.16
N ILE A 55 -1.74 5.40 -3.01
CA ILE A 55 -0.54 6.21 -2.86
C ILE A 55 -0.87 7.69 -3.04
N LYS A 56 -1.73 8.03 -3.98
CA LYS A 56 -2.15 9.42 -4.17
C LYS A 56 -2.87 9.97 -2.94
N GLU A 57 -3.80 9.18 -2.39
CA GLU A 57 -4.57 9.60 -1.22
C GLU A 57 -3.69 9.77 0.02
N GLU A 58 -2.74 8.87 0.23
CA GLU A 58 -1.94 8.86 1.45
C GLU A 58 -0.70 9.73 1.38
N THR A 59 -0.15 9.97 0.20
CA THR A 59 1.14 10.64 0.06
C THR A 59 1.13 11.89 -0.80
N GLY A 60 0.09 12.09 -1.61
CA GLY A 60 0.05 13.18 -2.58
C GLY A 60 0.76 12.87 -3.88
N LEU A 61 1.51 11.78 -3.94
CA LEU A 61 2.28 11.45 -5.13
C LEU A 61 1.47 10.62 -6.13
N THR A 62 1.68 10.92 -7.42
CA THR A 62 1.19 10.08 -8.50
C THR A 62 2.31 9.16 -8.92
N ILE A 63 2.09 7.85 -8.79
CA ILE A 63 3.09 6.86 -9.18
C ILE A 63 2.77 6.29 -10.55
N TYR A 64 3.81 5.85 -11.23
CA TYR A 64 3.72 5.27 -12.58
C TYR A 64 4.37 3.90 -12.59
N GLU A 65 3.76 3.00 -13.34
CA GLU A 65 4.29 1.66 -13.60
C GLU A 65 4.68 0.90 -12.32
N PRO A 66 3.78 0.83 -11.32
CA PRO A 66 4.09 0.04 -10.15
C PRO A 66 4.28 -1.42 -10.55
N ARG A 67 5.36 -2.01 -10.05
CA ARG A 67 5.74 -3.37 -10.41
C ARG A 67 5.46 -4.30 -9.25
N LEU A 68 4.72 -5.35 -9.49
CA LEU A 68 4.45 -6.36 -8.45
C LEU A 68 5.73 -7.12 -8.14
N CYS A 69 6.13 -7.12 -6.88
CA CYS A 69 7.35 -7.80 -6.45
C CYS A 69 7.12 -8.88 -5.39
N GLY A 70 5.89 -9.05 -4.94
CA GLY A 70 5.58 -10.12 -4.00
C GLY A 70 4.13 -10.08 -3.57
N VAL A 71 3.73 -11.18 -2.93
CA VAL A 71 2.39 -11.30 -2.35
C VAL A 71 2.56 -11.95 -0.98
N LYS A 72 1.95 -11.33 0.02
CA LYS A 72 1.92 -11.88 1.37
C LYS A 72 0.48 -12.21 1.71
N GLN A 73 0.27 -13.29 2.44
CA GLN A 73 -1.08 -13.63 2.86
C GLN A 73 -1.07 -14.25 4.25
N PHE A 74 -2.16 -14.06 4.96
CA PHE A 74 -2.41 -14.67 6.26
C PHE A 74 -3.91 -14.71 6.50
N TYR A 75 -4.34 -15.40 7.56
CA TYR A 75 -5.75 -15.47 7.91
C TYR A 75 -6.04 -14.56 9.10
N THR A 76 -7.17 -13.86 9.03
CA THR A 76 -7.64 -13.03 10.13
C THR A 76 -8.34 -13.91 11.17
N GLU A 77 -8.66 -13.32 12.33
CA GLU A 77 -9.43 -14.01 13.36
C GLU A 77 -10.82 -14.44 12.91
N LYS A 78 -11.34 -13.79 11.84
CA LYS A 78 -12.64 -14.12 11.29
C LYS A 78 -12.55 -15.15 10.16
N ASP A 79 -11.42 -15.82 10.05
CA ASP A 79 -11.17 -16.84 9.03
C ASP A 79 -11.29 -16.29 7.61
N GLU A 80 -10.88 -15.05 7.42
CA GLU A 80 -10.79 -14.43 6.11
C GLU A 80 -9.34 -14.42 5.66
N ARG A 81 -9.11 -14.71 4.38
CA ARG A 81 -7.76 -14.63 3.82
C ARG A 81 -7.42 -13.16 3.56
N TYR A 82 -6.36 -12.70 4.18
CA TYR A 82 -5.89 -11.33 4.00
C TYR A 82 -4.70 -11.36 3.05
N ILE A 83 -4.81 -10.69 1.92
CA ILE A 83 -3.78 -10.70 0.88
C ILE A 83 -3.22 -9.31 0.72
N VAL A 84 -1.89 -9.20 0.74
CA VAL A 84 -1.18 -7.94 0.52
C VAL A 84 -0.36 -8.08 -0.76
N PHE A 85 -0.70 -7.29 -1.76
CA PHE A 85 0.10 -7.18 -2.99
C PHE A 85 1.21 -6.18 -2.75
N LEU A 86 2.46 -6.60 -2.95
CA LEU A 86 3.64 -5.78 -2.70
C LEU A 86 4.17 -5.23 -4.02
N TYR A 87 4.12 -3.92 -4.16
CA TYR A 87 4.59 -3.21 -5.35
C TYR A 87 5.80 -2.36 -5.06
N LYS A 88 6.52 -1.99 -6.11
CA LYS A 88 7.59 -0.99 -6.02
C LYS A 88 7.60 -0.15 -7.28
N THR A 89 8.02 1.10 -7.15
CA THR A 89 8.24 1.98 -8.28
C THR A 89 9.18 3.11 -7.89
N ASN A 90 9.98 3.56 -8.86
CA ASN A 90 10.78 4.77 -8.70
C ASN A 90 10.32 5.89 -9.65
N ARG A 91 9.14 5.72 -10.25
CA ARG A 91 8.58 6.70 -11.16
C ARG A 91 7.38 7.37 -10.51
N PHE A 92 7.54 8.63 -10.19
CA PHE A 92 6.51 9.38 -9.48
C PHE A 92 6.66 10.86 -9.75
N GLU A 93 5.60 11.61 -9.46
CA GLU A 93 5.62 13.07 -9.50
C GLU A 93 4.63 13.62 -8.50
N GLY A 94 4.70 14.92 -8.25
CA GLY A 94 3.82 15.59 -7.33
C GLY A 94 4.54 16.00 -6.06
N GLU A 95 3.78 16.57 -5.12
CA GLU A 95 4.30 17.01 -3.84
C GLU A 95 3.86 16.07 -2.74
N LEU A 96 4.78 15.79 -1.83
CA LEU A 96 4.51 14.92 -0.70
C LEU A 96 3.59 15.65 0.29
N VAL A 97 2.45 15.05 0.59
CA VAL A 97 1.46 15.59 1.54
C VAL A 97 1.00 14.45 2.43
N SER A 98 1.09 14.67 3.74
CA SER A 98 0.63 13.67 4.69
C SER A 98 -0.89 13.63 4.76
N SER A 99 -1.44 12.49 5.11
CA SER A 99 -2.88 12.30 5.25
C SER A 99 -3.23 12.04 6.72
N ASP A 100 -4.53 11.85 6.98
CA ASP A 100 -5.02 11.51 8.32
C ASP A 100 -4.53 10.16 8.80
N GLU A 101 -4.05 9.31 7.89
CA GLU A 101 -3.56 7.98 8.24
C GLU A 101 -2.13 7.97 8.74
N GLY A 102 -1.45 9.10 8.66
CA GLY A 102 -0.11 9.24 9.20
C GLY A 102 0.81 10.09 8.35
N GLU A 103 1.88 10.54 8.97
CA GLU A 103 2.89 11.34 8.30
C GLU A 103 3.70 10.48 7.33
N VAL A 104 3.95 11.00 6.13
CA VAL A 104 4.79 10.34 5.13
C VAL A 104 6.09 11.12 4.96
N PHE A 105 7.19 10.39 4.82
CA PHE A 105 8.50 11.03 4.70
C PHE A 105 9.50 10.05 4.08
N TRP A 106 10.60 10.61 3.60
CA TRP A 106 11.67 9.84 2.99
C TRP A 106 12.68 9.43 4.06
N ILE A 107 13.13 8.19 3.99
CA ILE A 107 14.26 7.73 4.80
C ILE A 107 15.35 7.19 3.88
N ASN A 108 16.60 7.21 4.36
CA ASN A 108 17.72 6.60 3.67
C ASN A 108 17.80 5.13 4.08
N ARG A 109 18.05 4.28 3.11
CA ARG A 109 18.27 2.87 3.40
C ARG A 109 19.76 2.56 3.55
#